data_c1301ea671bd482b150506c1c1336f60
#
_entry.id   c1301ea671bd482b150506c1c1336f60
#
_cell.length_a   1.000
_cell.length_b   1.000
_cell.length_c   1.000
_cell.angle_alpha   90.00
_cell.angle_beta   90.00
_cell.angle_gamma   90.00
#
_symmetry.space_group_name_H-M   'P 1'
#
loop_
_entity.id
_entity.type
_entity.pdbx_description
1 polymer ?
#
loop_
_entity_poly.entity_id
_entity_poly.type
_entity_poly.pdbx_seq_one_letter_code
_entity_poly.pdbx_strand_id
1 'polypeptide(L)'
;MSTENTSLEVVKKDISTQVLAKVEQFQQNGELRLPKDYSPENALKSAYLILSETKNQSGKLALEHCTKESIANALLKMVVWGVSPMKKQCDFIMYGDKLECQMEYTGNIVLAKRFGGLKDIKARAVFEGDNFVFDVDPETGRNRIVEHKQTLKSMGSKNVIGAYAMFEKVDGTRDVEVMSIEQIKDAWNQGAMKGNSPAHKNFPDQMAMKTVINRACKLLVRGSDDSVLYSDDEGDGERTIDVVAEDVKHEIKQNANKEEIGFGAVVEDAKIIEDEKQEEVPAEVETENAGPGF
;
A
#
# COMPACT_ATOMS: atom_id res chain seq x y z
N MET A 1 7.17 20.25 -34.60
CA MET A 1 7.32 19.97 -33.16
C MET A 1 6.00 19.84 -32.38
N SER A 2 4.80 19.92 -32.99
CA SER A 2 3.52 19.89 -32.26
C SER A 2 2.74 18.58 -32.33
N THR A 3 3.11 17.64 -33.17
CA THR A 3 2.39 16.37 -33.34
C THR A 3 2.83 15.25 -32.39
N GLU A 4 4.06 15.26 -31.90
CA GLU A 4 4.55 14.28 -30.91
C GLU A 4 4.00 14.51 -29.51
N ASN A 5 3.79 15.79 -29.09
CA ASN A 5 3.21 16.10 -27.80
C ASN A 5 1.74 15.67 -27.70
N THR A 6 0.97 15.78 -28.79
CA THR A 6 -0.46 15.41 -28.80
C THR A 6 -0.66 13.90 -28.67
N SER A 7 0.21 13.09 -29.28
CA SER A 7 0.14 11.62 -29.20
C SER A 7 0.48 11.09 -27.79
N LEU A 8 1.46 11.70 -27.14
CA LEU A 8 1.85 11.36 -25.77
C LEU A 8 0.77 11.73 -24.74
N GLU A 9 0.12 12.89 -24.86
CA GLU A 9 -0.98 13.29 -23.98
C GLU A 9 -2.20 12.37 -24.13
N VAL A 10 -2.54 11.94 -25.33
CA VAL A 10 -3.64 11.01 -25.59
C VAL A 10 -3.34 9.65 -24.99
N VAL A 11 -2.14 9.11 -25.18
CA VAL A 11 -1.73 7.82 -24.58
C VAL A 11 -1.69 7.88 -23.04
N LYS A 12 -1.29 9.00 -22.48
CA LYS A 12 -1.17 9.22 -21.03
C LYS A 12 -2.54 9.31 -20.35
N LYS A 13 -3.50 9.96 -20.99
CA LYS A 13 -4.90 10.03 -20.51
C LYS A 13 -5.58 8.67 -20.57
N ASP A 14 -5.17 7.84 -21.51
CA ASP A 14 -5.69 6.49 -21.73
C ASP A 14 -5.34 5.55 -20.56
N ILE A 15 -4.10 5.51 -20.06
CA ILE A 15 -3.70 4.60 -18.97
C ILE A 15 -4.49 4.87 -17.69
N SER A 16 -4.63 6.12 -17.28
CA SER A 16 -5.39 6.46 -16.07
C SER A 16 -6.87 6.10 -16.22
N THR A 17 -7.44 6.26 -17.41
CA THR A 17 -8.83 5.89 -17.71
C THR A 17 -9.01 4.38 -17.69
N GLN A 18 -8.07 3.63 -18.28
CA GLN A 18 -8.09 2.16 -18.24
C GLN A 18 -7.98 1.61 -16.82
N VAL A 19 -7.08 2.17 -16.00
CA VAL A 19 -6.96 1.78 -14.59
C VAL A 19 -8.24 2.10 -13.82
N LEU A 20 -8.86 3.26 -14.07
CA LEU A 20 -10.13 3.61 -13.42
C LEU A 20 -11.25 2.63 -13.81
N ALA A 21 -11.40 2.32 -15.09
CA ALA A 21 -12.39 1.36 -15.56
C ALA A 21 -12.17 -0.05 -14.94
N LYS A 22 -10.90 -0.47 -14.78
CA LYS A 22 -10.57 -1.74 -14.12
C LYS A 22 -10.93 -1.73 -12.63
N VAL A 23 -10.67 -0.62 -11.94
CA VAL A 23 -11.08 -0.42 -10.54
C VAL A 23 -12.59 -0.51 -10.38
N GLU A 24 -13.34 0.18 -11.24
CA GLU A 24 -14.81 0.14 -11.26
C GLU A 24 -15.35 -1.28 -11.50
N GLN A 25 -14.73 -2.02 -12.43
CA GLN A 25 -15.07 -3.41 -12.67
C GLN A 25 -14.86 -4.28 -11.42
N PHE A 26 -13.72 -4.16 -10.74
CA PHE A 26 -13.46 -4.90 -9.49
C PHE A 26 -14.45 -4.52 -8.38
N GLN A 27 -14.84 -3.24 -8.28
CA GLN A 27 -15.85 -2.82 -7.32
C GLN A 27 -17.23 -3.39 -7.63
N GLN A 28 -17.65 -3.38 -8.90
CA GLN A 28 -18.92 -3.95 -9.34
C GLN A 28 -19.00 -5.47 -9.09
N ASN A 29 -17.89 -6.18 -9.31
CA ASN A 29 -17.79 -7.61 -9.03
C ASN A 29 -17.67 -7.93 -7.53
N GLY A 30 -17.53 -6.92 -6.67
CA GLY A 30 -17.31 -7.11 -5.23
C GLY A 30 -15.91 -7.58 -4.85
N GLU A 31 -14.97 -7.56 -5.80
CA GLU A 31 -13.58 -7.99 -5.63
C GLU A 31 -12.71 -6.93 -4.95
N LEU A 32 -13.14 -5.66 -5.00
CA LEU A 32 -12.42 -4.53 -4.41
C LEU A 32 -13.37 -3.64 -3.60
N ARG A 33 -12.99 -3.39 -2.34
CA ARG A 33 -13.68 -2.44 -1.47
C ARG A 33 -12.75 -1.28 -1.14
N LEU A 34 -13.08 -0.11 -1.66
CA LEU A 34 -12.35 1.11 -1.34
C LEU A 34 -12.94 1.80 -0.10
N PRO A 35 -12.10 2.52 0.67
CA PRO A 35 -12.58 3.32 1.79
C PRO A 35 -13.57 4.40 1.31
N LYS A 36 -14.59 4.71 2.13
CA LYS A 36 -15.66 5.66 1.77
C LYS A 36 -15.14 7.08 1.50
N ASP A 37 -14.02 7.45 2.12
CA ASP A 37 -13.35 8.75 2.01
C ASP A 37 -12.23 8.79 0.96
N TYR A 38 -12.10 7.74 0.15
CA TYR A 38 -11.10 7.63 -0.90
C TYR A 38 -11.73 7.82 -2.28
N SER A 39 -11.18 8.75 -3.07
CA SER A 39 -11.57 8.94 -4.48
C SER A 39 -10.45 8.44 -5.39
N PRO A 40 -10.66 7.31 -6.09
CA PRO A 40 -9.68 6.79 -7.04
C PRO A 40 -9.40 7.78 -8.17
N GLU A 41 -10.40 8.54 -8.63
CA GLU A 41 -10.23 9.55 -9.69
C GLU A 41 -9.26 10.66 -9.28
N ASN A 42 -9.40 11.17 -8.05
CA ASN A 42 -8.51 12.21 -7.53
C ASN A 42 -7.10 11.67 -7.27
N ALA A 43 -6.99 10.44 -6.78
CA ALA A 43 -5.70 9.78 -6.58
C ALA A 43 -4.97 9.54 -7.91
N LEU A 44 -5.67 9.07 -8.94
CA LEU A 44 -5.11 8.85 -10.28
C LEU A 44 -4.70 10.17 -10.95
N LYS A 45 -5.50 11.23 -10.82
CA LYS A 45 -5.13 12.57 -11.31
C LYS A 45 -3.86 13.09 -10.62
N SER A 46 -3.78 12.92 -9.27
CA SER A 46 -2.61 13.32 -8.49
C SER A 46 -1.37 12.53 -8.89
N ALA A 47 -1.52 11.22 -9.08
CA ALA A 47 -0.45 10.35 -9.54
C ALA A 47 0.05 10.76 -10.92
N TYR A 48 -0.86 11.06 -11.84
CA TYR A 48 -0.51 11.52 -13.19
C TYR A 48 0.33 12.81 -13.14
N LEU A 49 -0.06 13.80 -12.34
CA LEU A 49 0.71 15.05 -12.19
C LEU A 49 2.12 14.77 -11.68
N ILE A 50 2.26 13.92 -10.67
CA ILE A 50 3.57 13.56 -10.12
C ILE A 50 4.41 12.80 -11.16
N LEU A 51 3.83 11.82 -11.85
CA LEU A 51 4.54 11.01 -12.85
C LEU A 51 4.97 11.82 -14.07
N SER A 52 4.24 12.89 -14.41
CA SER A 52 4.62 13.79 -15.51
C SER A 52 5.90 14.57 -15.22
N GLU A 53 6.28 14.72 -13.96
CA GLU A 53 7.49 15.42 -13.51
C GLU A 53 8.58 14.46 -13.00
N THR A 54 8.21 13.20 -12.72
CA THR A 54 9.14 12.20 -12.18
C THR A 54 10.18 11.79 -13.22
N LYS A 55 11.47 11.92 -12.86
CA LYS A 55 12.61 11.61 -13.72
C LYS A 55 13.52 10.59 -13.05
N ASN A 56 14.11 9.73 -13.87
CA ASN A 56 15.20 8.85 -13.41
C ASN A 56 16.51 9.63 -13.24
N GLN A 57 17.55 8.94 -12.78
CA GLN A 57 18.90 9.52 -12.62
C GLN A 57 19.49 10.06 -13.94
N SER A 58 19.04 9.55 -15.09
CA SER A 58 19.48 9.99 -16.42
C SER A 58 18.61 11.13 -16.98
N GLY A 59 17.66 11.66 -16.18
CA GLY A 59 16.78 12.75 -16.57
C GLY A 59 15.59 12.37 -17.47
N LYS A 60 15.35 11.07 -17.75
CA LYS A 60 14.22 10.59 -18.55
C LYS A 60 12.93 10.58 -17.71
N LEU A 61 11.84 11.04 -18.30
CA LEU A 61 10.53 11.07 -17.65
C LEU A 61 9.96 9.65 -17.46
N ALA A 62 9.30 9.41 -16.32
CA ALA A 62 8.72 8.12 -15.99
C ALA A 62 7.69 7.66 -17.03
N LEU A 63 6.82 8.56 -17.47
CA LEU A 63 5.77 8.28 -18.45
C LEU A 63 6.30 7.98 -19.87
N GLU A 64 7.57 8.27 -20.16
CA GLU A 64 8.20 8.03 -21.46
C GLU A 64 9.11 6.80 -21.42
N HIS A 65 9.71 6.55 -20.27
CA HIS A 65 10.74 5.53 -20.10
C HIS A 65 10.20 4.20 -19.58
N CYS A 66 9.21 4.25 -18.69
CA CYS A 66 8.65 3.03 -18.11
C CYS A 66 7.62 2.38 -19.05
N THR A 67 7.51 1.06 -18.95
CA THR A 67 6.51 0.30 -19.71
C THR A 67 5.11 0.68 -19.27
N LYS A 68 4.16 0.72 -20.21
CA LYS A 68 2.75 1.04 -19.92
C LYS A 68 2.15 0.10 -18.88
N GLU A 69 2.52 -1.17 -18.95
CA GLU A 69 2.09 -2.19 -18.00
C GLU A 69 2.57 -1.89 -16.58
N SER A 70 3.85 -1.56 -16.40
CA SER A 70 4.38 -1.22 -15.07
C SER A 70 3.73 0.05 -14.50
N ILE A 71 3.44 1.05 -15.34
CA ILE A 71 2.71 2.25 -14.94
C ILE A 71 1.29 1.89 -14.48
N ALA A 72 0.56 1.08 -15.28
CA ALA A 72 -0.80 0.66 -14.93
C ALA A 72 -0.82 -0.13 -13.63
N ASN A 73 0.11 -1.07 -13.44
CA ASN A 73 0.23 -1.87 -12.22
C ASN A 73 0.55 -1.00 -11.00
N ALA A 74 1.48 -0.05 -11.11
CA ALA A 74 1.81 0.88 -10.02
C ALA A 74 0.60 1.75 -9.62
N LEU A 75 -0.16 2.25 -10.60
CA LEU A 75 -1.38 3.02 -10.36
C LEU A 75 -2.49 2.17 -9.73
N LEU A 76 -2.68 0.96 -10.21
CA LEU A 76 -3.66 0.02 -9.64
C LEU A 76 -3.30 -0.34 -8.20
N LYS A 77 -2.03 -0.65 -7.92
CA LYS A 77 -1.52 -0.94 -6.58
C LYS A 77 -1.80 0.23 -5.61
N MET A 78 -1.55 1.47 -6.03
CA MET A 78 -1.89 2.67 -5.26
C MET A 78 -3.38 2.75 -4.91
N VAL A 79 -4.25 2.48 -5.89
CA VAL A 79 -5.71 2.55 -5.69
C VAL A 79 -6.19 1.42 -4.79
N VAL A 80 -5.71 0.19 -4.99
CA VAL A 80 -6.04 -0.97 -4.14
C VAL A 80 -5.69 -0.70 -2.67
N TRP A 81 -4.54 -0.10 -2.41
CA TRP A 81 -4.17 0.33 -1.06
C TRP A 81 -5.01 1.51 -0.54
N GLY A 82 -5.69 2.23 -1.42
CA GLY A 82 -6.46 3.41 -1.05
C GLY A 82 -5.58 4.55 -0.53
N VAL A 83 -4.40 4.74 -1.10
CA VAL A 83 -3.43 5.78 -0.70
C VAL A 83 -3.25 6.82 -1.79
N SER A 84 -2.72 8.00 -1.42
CA SER A 84 -2.54 9.11 -2.32
C SER A 84 -1.10 9.64 -2.28
N PRO A 85 -0.44 9.78 -3.42
CA PRO A 85 0.91 10.34 -3.50
C PRO A 85 0.93 11.85 -3.17
N MET A 86 -0.16 12.57 -3.41
CA MET A 86 -0.30 13.98 -3.03
C MET A 86 -0.20 14.16 -1.50
N LYS A 87 -0.67 13.17 -0.73
CA LYS A 87 -0.59 13.16 0.73
C LYS A 87 0.73 12.55 1.24
N LYS A 88 1.67 12.24 0.35
CA LYS A 88 2.93 11.55 0.68
C LYS A 88 2.72 10.22 1.39
N GLN A 89 1.68 9.48 0.98
CA GLN A 89 1.36 8.16 1.51
C GLN A 89 2.03 7.05 0.71
N CYS A 90 2.36 7.31 -0.55
CA CYS A 90 3.17 6.47 -1.41
C CYS A 90 4.01 7.35 -2.35
N ASP A 91 5.08 6.78 -2.87
CA ASP A 91 5.92 7.38 -3.91
C ASP A 91 6.06 6.44 -5.10
N PHE A 92 6.33 7.00 -6.28
CA PHE A 92 6.60 6.24 -7.49
C PHE A 92 8.09 6.23 -7.78
N ILE A 93 8.68 5.04 -7.87
CA ILE A 93 10.11 4.86 -8.09
C ILE A 93 10.34 4.07 -9.37
N MET A 94 11.29 4.54 -10.17
CA MET A 94 11.71 3.84 -11.38
C MET A 94 12.87 2.88 -11.09
N TYR A 95 12.68 1.61 -11.43
CA TYR A 95 13.71 0.58 -11.44
C TYR A 95 13.95 0.14 -12.89
N GLY A 96 14.95 0.73 -13.53
CA GLY A 96 15.15 0.55 -14.97
C GLY A 96 13.97 1.11 -15.77
N ASP A 97 13.30 0.25 -16.53
CA ASP A 97 12.09 0.54 -17.30
C ASP A 97 10.77 0.21 -16.58
N LYS A 98 10.85 -0.20 -15.31
CA LYS A 98 9.68 -0.52 -14.49
C LYS A 98 9.39 0.61 -13.52
N LEU A 99 8.11 0.96 -13.40
CA LEU A 99 7.60 1.85 -12.38
C LEU A 99 7.01 1.04 -11.24
N GLU A 100 7.37 1.39 -10.00
CA GLU A 100 6.79 0.79 -8.80
C GLU A 100 6.17 1.85 -7.90
N CYS A 101 5.04 1.49 -7.28
CA CYS A 101 4.42 2.26 -6.22
C CYS A 101 4.94 1.72 -4.88
N GLN A 102 5.68 2.55 -4.14
CA GLN A 102 6.21 2.23 -2.82
C GLN A 102 5.44 2.93 -1.73
N MET A 103 5.17 2.20 -0.65
CA MET A 103 4.44 2.72 0.51
C MET A 103 5.36 3.56 1.39
N GLU A 104 4.93 4.80 1.70
CA GLU A 104 5.60 5.64 2.67
C GLU A 104 5.09 5.36 4.11
N TYR A 105 5.86 5.76 5.13
CA TYR A 105 5.48 5.54 6.52
C TYR A 105 4.12 6.15 6.88
N THR A 106 3.75 7.26 6.26
CA THR A 106 2.43 7.89 6.39
C THR A 106 1.32 7.03 5.79
N GLY A 107 1.60 6.33 4.70
CA GLY A 107 0.70 5.34 4.12
C GLY A 107 0.53 4.14 5.05
N ASN A 108 1.61 3.63 5.65
CA ASN A 108 1.54 2.56 6.64
C ASN A 108 0.68 2.96 7.85
N ILE A 109 0.75 4.20 8.32
CA ILE A 109 -0.15 4.71 9.37
C ILE A 109 -1.61 4.67 8.92
N VAL A 110 -1.89 5.06 7.68
CA VAL A 110 -3.26 5.05 7.12
C VAL A 110 -3.80 3.62 7.06
N LEU A 111 -3.00 2.66 6.56
CA LEU A 111 -3.40 1.26 6.52
C LEU A 111 -3.58 0.67 7.92
N ALA A 112 -2.67 0.96 8.86
CA ALA A 112 -2.81 0.51 10.24
C ALA A 112 -4.08 1.06 10.92
N LYS A 113 -4.49 2.30 10.60
CA LYS A 113 -5.76 2.88 11.07
C LYS A 113 -6.98 2.21 10.46
N ARG A 114 -6.92 1.83 9.19
CA ARG A 114 -8.05 1.21 8.48
C ARG A 114 -8.22 -0.26 8.84
N PHE A 115 -7.14 -1.01 8.85
CA PHE A 115 -7.17 -2.47 8.96
C PHE A 115 -6.64 -2.95 10.32
N GLY A 116 -5.58 -2.33 10.86
CA GLY A 116 -4.90 -2.77 12.07
C GLY A 116 -5.51 -2.25 13.38
N GLY A 117 -6.65 -1.55 13.33
CA GLY A 117 -7.29 -0.98 14.53
C GLY A 117 -6.46 0.10 15.23
N LEU A 118 -5.52 0.74 14.54
CA LEU A 118 -4.71 1.82 15.10
C LEU A 118 -5.57 3.08 15.30
N LYS A 119 -5.58 3.64 16.51
CA LYS A 119 -6.20 4.91 16.84
C LYS A 119 -5.21 6.06 16.72
N ASP A 120 -4.06 5.98 17.37
CA ASP A 120 -2.99 6.99 17.35
C ASP A 120 -1.62 6.33 17.47
N ILE A 121 -0.59 6.99 16.89
CA ILE A 121 0.80 6.57 16.98
C ILE A 121 1.71 7.80 17.08
N LYS A 122 2.67 7.75 18.02
CA LYS A 122 3.68 8.79 18.23
C LYS A 122 5.04 8.13 18.40
N ALA A 123 6.04 8.63 17.69
CA ALA A 123 7.42 8.17 17.84
C ALA A 123 8.31 9.24 18.48
N ARG A 124 9.38 8.76 19.11
CA ARG A 124 10.46 9.57 19.66
C ARG A 124 11.79 8.89 19.41
N ALA A 125 12.79 9.68 19.05
CA ALA A 125 14.19 9.26 19.07
C ALA A 125 14.74 9.39 20.47
N VAL A 126 15.60 8.46 20.85
CA VAL A 126 16.36 8.46 22.11
C VAL A 126 17.80 8.83 21.77
N PHE A 127 18.30 9.86 22.42
CA PHE A 127 19.66 10.37 22.17
C PHE A 127 20.61 9.96 23.29
N GLU A 128 21.88 9.92 22.96
CA GLU A 128 22.92 9.80 23.97
C GLU A 128 22.81 10.94 25.01
N GLY A 129 22.80 10.58 26.29
CA GLY A 129 22.58 11.52 27.40
C GLY A 129 21.11 11.73 27.79
N ASP A 130 20.15 11.08 27.13
CA ASP A 130 18.79 10.97 27.65
C ASP A 130 18.75 9.95 28.79
N ASN A 131 17.88 10.19 29.78
CA ASN A 131 17.51 9.15 30.73
C ASN A 131 16.32 8.37 30.15
N PHE A 132 16.59 7.19 29.59
CA PHE A 132 15.59 6.36 28.96
C PHE A 132 15.53 4.98 29.63
N VAL A 133 14.36 4.65 30.16
CA VAL A 133 14.08 3.38 30.82
C VAL A 133 12.78 2.82 30.25
N PHE A 134 12.82 1.60 29.76
CA PHE A 134 11.64 0.84 29.39
C PHE A 134 11.67 -0.52 30.07
N ASP A 135 10.52 -1.14 30.17
CA ASP A 135 10.30 -2.41 30.84
C ASP A 135 9.45 -3.30 29.92
N VAL A 136 9.61 -4.60 30.06
CA VAL A 136 8.81 -5.62 29.37
C VAL A 136 7.90 -6.27 30.40
N ASP A 137 6.60 -6.16 30.15
CA ASP A 137 5.62 -6.87 30.96
C ASP A 137 5.77 -8.40 30.70
N PRO A 138 6.16 -9.20 31.71
CA PRO A 138 6.43 -10.62 31.53
C PRO A 138 5.18 -11.47 31.25
N GLU A 139 3.98 -10.97 31.58
CA GLU A 139 2.73 -11.68 31.33
C GLU A 139 2.23 -11.48 29.91
N THR A 140 2.38 -10.27 29.37
CA THR A 140 1.83 -9.90 28.07
C THR A 140 2.90 -9.77 26.99
N GLY A 141 4.18 -9.70 27.35
CA GLY A 141 5.30 -9.43 26.45
C GLY A 141 5.33 -8.00 25.91
N ARG A 142 4.46 -7.10 26.40
CA ARG A 142 4.38 -5.73 25.91
C ARG A 142 5.44 -4.85 26.51
N ASN A 143 5.97 -3.95 25.70
CA ASN A 143 6.88 -2.92 26.19
C ASN A 143 6.11 -1.77 26.84
N ARG A 144 6.73 -1.19 27.86
CA ARG A 144 6.24 0.01 28.54
C ARG A 144 7.39 0.98 28.77
N ILE A 145 7.22 2.23 28.36
CA ILE A 145 8.18 3.29 28.70
C ILE A 145 7.93 3.68 30.18
N VAL A 146 8.95 3.47 30.98
CA VAL A 146 8.94 3.83 32.41
C VAL A 146 9.37 5.28 32.56
N GLU A 147 10.42 5.69 31.88
CA GLU A 147 10.94 7.05 31.93
C GLU A 147 11.59 7.43 30.60
N HIS A 148 11.35 8.66 30.14
CA HIS A 148 12.12 9.29 29.09
C HIS A 148 12.27 10.79 29.39
N LYS A 149 13.43 11.15 29.92
CA LYS A 149 13.82 12.55 30.14
C LYS A 149 14.80 12.97 29.08
N GLN A 150 14.39 13.91 28.27
CA GLN A 150 15.15 14.44 27.15
C GLN A 150 15.45 15.92 27.35
N THR A 151 16.61 16.38 26.92
CA THR A 151 17.02 17.77 26.98
C THR A 151 17.30 18.31 25.57
N LEU A 152 17.23 19.64 25.42
CA LEU A 152 17.63 20.28 24.14
C LEU A 152 19.12 20.00 23.81
N LYS A 153 19.95 19.79 24.84
CA LYS A 153 21.37 19.46 24.66
C LYS A 153 21.53 18.05 24.07
N SER A 154 20.80 17.04 24.60
CA SER A 154 20.86 15.68 24.05
C SER A 154 20.32 15.62 22.62
N MET A 155 19.19 16.29 22.35
CA MET A 155 18.64 16.40 20.99
C MET A 155 19.64 17.06 20.00
N GLY A 156 20.39 18.07 20.44
CA GLY A 156 21.38 18.78 19.64
C GLY A 156 22.61 17.93 19.27
N SER A 157 22.90 16.86 20.05
CA SER A 157 24.04 15.98 19.79
C SER A 157 23.93 15.18 18.48
N LYS A 158 22.71 14.95 18.00
CA LYS A 158 22.38 14.06 16.88
C LYS A 158 22.81 12.59 17.05
N ASN A 159 23.33 12.23 18.22
CA ASN A 159 23.72 10.86 18.54
C ASN A 159 22.49 10.08 18.97
N VAL A 160 21.79 9.52 18.00
CA VAL A 160 20.63 8.66 18.21
C VAL A 160 21.13 7.28 18.66
N ILE A 161 20.65 6.81 19.83
CA ILE A 161 20.94 5.47 20.38
C ILE A 161 19.78 4.49 20.20
N GLY A 162 18.59 4.99 19.87
CA GLY A 162 17.41 4.19 19.60
C GLY A 162 16.21 5.06 19.25
N ALA A 163 15.11 4.43 19.00
CA ALA A 163 13.81 5.09 18.82
C ALA A 163 12.69 4.17 19.29
N TYR A 164 11.55 4.77 19.62
CA TYR A 164 10.35 4.02 19.93
C TYR A 164 9.10 4.66 19.35
N ALA A 165 8.08 3.84 19.10
CA ALA A 165 6.76 4.27 18.70
C ALA A 165 5.71 3.76 19.67
N MET A 166 5.05 4.68 20.36
CA MET A 166 3.89 4.38 21.21
C MET A 166 2.64 4.42 20.37
N PHE A 167 1.79 3.42 20.48
CA PHE A 167 0.52 3.38 19.77
C PHE A 167 -0.63 2.94 20.66
N GLU A 168 -1.81 3.45 20.33
CA GLU A 168 -3.08 3.13 20.95
C GLU A 168 -4.01 2.55 19.90
N LYS A 169 -4.62 1.41 20.20
CA LYS A 169 -5.65 0.79 19.36
C LYS A 169 -7.04 1.30 19.73
N VAL A 170 -8.00 1.10 18.84
CA VAL A 170 -9.40 1.50 19.06
C VAL A 170 -10.06 0.77 20.22
N ASP A 171 -9.56 -0.42 20.59
CA ASP A 171 -9.98 -1.18 21.77
C ASP A 171 -9.39 -0.65 23.10
N GLY A 172 -8.60 0.42 23.04
CA GLY A 172 -7.91 1.02 24.19
C GLY A 172 -6.58 0.37 24.54
N THR A 173 -6.19 -0.71 23.87
CA THR A 173 -4.89 -1.36 24.07
C THR A 173 -3.77 -0.39 23.70
N ARG A 174 -2.75 -0.30 24.58
CA ARG A 174 -1.54 0.49 24.33
C ARG A 174 -0.34 -0.41 24.31
N ASP A 175 0.57 -0.13 23.39
CA ASP A 175 1.83 -0.86 23.28
C ASP A 175 2.92 0.06 22.73
N VAL A 176 4.16 -0.39 22.81
CA VAL A 176 5.33 0.38 22.39
C VAL A 176 6.28 -0.51 21.59
N GLU A 177 6.55 -0.14 20.38
CA GLU A 177 7.66 -0.70 19.61
C GLU A 177 8.94 0.05 19.93
N VAL A 178 10.00 -0.66 20.34
CA VAL A 178 11.31 -0.10 20.70
C VAL A 178 12.38 -0.72 19.82
N MET A 179 13.25 0.10 19.23
CA MET A 179 14.38 -0.35 18.42
C MET A 179 15.67 0.31 18.88
N SER A 180 16.75 -0.46 19.03
CA SER A 180 18.10 0.08 19.18
C SER A 180 18.58 0.70 17.87
N ILE A 181 19.63 1.53 17.94
CA ILE A 181 20.21 2.14 16.73
C ILE A 181 20.83 1.10 15.80
N GLU A 182 21.30 -0.03 16.33
CA GLU A 182 21.84 -1.13 15.54
C GLU A 182 20.72 -1.77 14.70
N GLN A 183 19.59 -2.12 15.31
CA GLN A 183 18.42 -2.64 14.62
C GLN A 183 17.89 -1.66 13.55
N ILE A 184 17.89 -0.37 13.86
CA ILE A 184 17.49 0.67 12.92
C ILE A 184 18.46 0.74 11.72
N LYS A 185 19.77 0.70 11.97
CA LYS A 185 20.79 0.69 10.92
C LYS A 185 20.70 -0.58 10.07
N ASP A 186 20.42 -1.73 10.67
CA ASP A 186 20.21 -2.98 9.94
C ASP A 186 19.02 -2.86 8.98
N ALA A 187 17.92 -2.26 9.41
CA ALA A 187 16.77 -1.96 8.54
C ALA A 187 17.17 -0.97 7.40
N TRP A 188 17.93 0.08 7.69
CA TRP A 188 18.39 1.01 6.66
C TRP A 188 19.33 0.37 5.63
N ASN A 189 20.14 -0.61 6.06
CA ASN A 189 21.08 -1.34 5.18
C ASN A 189 20.38 -2.19 4.13
N GLN A 190 19.11 -2.52 4.32
CA GLN A 190 18.30 -3.25 3.33
C GLN A 190 17.90 -2.36 2.15
N GLY A 191 17.76 -1.05 2.35
CA GLY A 191 17.40 -0.11 1.29
C GLY A 191 18.55 0.13 0.29
N ALA A 192 18.21 0.56 -0.92
CA ALA A 192 19.16 0.79 -2.01
C ALA A 192 20.36 1.71 -1.63
N MET A 193 20.11 2.70 -0.77
CA MET A 193 21.13 3.64 -0.30
C MET A 193 21.88 3.16 0.95
N LYS A 194 21.54 2.00 1.50
CA LYS A 194 22.18 1.37 2.68
C LYS A 194 22.42 2.37 3.83
N GLY A 195 21.40 3.16 4.17
CA GLY A 195 21.49 4.17 5.21
C GLY A 195 22.38 5.39 4.89
N ASN A 196 22.85 5.55 3.65
CA ASN A 196 23.78 6.61 3.27
C ASN A 196 23.13 7.79 2.56
N SER A 197 21.80 7.86 2.48
CA SER A 197 21.14 9.02 1.87
C SER A 197 21.39 10.30 2.67
N PRO A 198 21.27 11.49 2.03
CA PRO A 198 21.39 12.76 2.73
C PRO A 198 20.42 12.88 3.92
N ALA A 199 19.24 12.29 3.83
CA ALA A 199 18.25 12.29 4.92
C ALA A 199 18.76 11.51 6.15
N HIS A 200 19.36 10.33 5.96
CA HIS A 200 19.92 9.54 7.05
C HIS A 200 21.09 10.25 7.75
N LYS A 201 21.91 10.98 6.98
CA LYS A 201 23.07 11.71 7.52
C LYS A 201 22.68 12.99 8.25
N ASN A 202 21.72 13.74 7.70
CA ASN A 202 21.36 15.06 8.21
C ASN A 202 20.27 15.02 9.28
N PHE A 203 19.37 14.01 9.21
CA PHE A 203 18.19 13.86 10.06
C PHE A 203 18.04 12.42 10.57
N PRO A 204 19.09 11.88 11.26
CA PRO A 204 19.06 10.47 11.71
C PRO A 204 17.93 10.18 12.68
N ASP A 205 17.56 11.14 13.50
CA ASP A 205 16.42 11.06 14.43
C ASP A 205 15.09 10.89 13.73
N GLN A 206 14.83 11.68 12.68
CA GLN A 206 13.61 11.56 11.90
C GLN A 206 13.54 10.23 11.13
N MET A 207 14.68 9.79 10.59
CA MET A 207 14.75 8.50 9.90
C MET A 207 14.56 7.33 10.88
N ALA A 208 15.11 7.41 12.09
CA ALA A 208 14.89 6.43 13.15
C ALA A 208 13.40 6.35 13.55
N MET A 209 12.76 7.51 13.74
CA MET A 209 11.33 7.58 14.03
C MET A 209 10.46 7.00 12.89
N LYS A 210 10.79 7.28 11.61
CA LYS A 210 10.12 6.65 10.46
C LYS A 210 10.23 5.12 10.50
N THR A 211 11.41 4.60 10.81
CA THR A 211 11.68 3.17 10.84
C THR A 211 10.85 2.45 11.91
N VAL A 212 10.82 2.96 13.14
CA VAL A 212 10.06 2.33 14.21
C VAL A 212 8.54 2.46 14.00
N ILE A 213 8.06 3.57 13.40
CA ILE A 213 6.65 3.69 12.99
C ILE A 213 6.29 2.63 11.95
N ASN A 214 7.13 2.47 10.91
CA ASN A 214 6.92 1.47 9.89
C ASN A 214 6.82 0.06 10.48
N ARG A 215 7.73 -0.30 11.39
CA ARG A 215 7.73 -1.61 12.03
C ARG A 215 6.45 -1.84 12.83
N ALA A 216 6.05 -0.89 13.67
CA ALA A 216 4.80 -0.98 14.44
C ALA A 216 3.56 -1.10 13.54
N CYS A 217 3.45 -0.25 12.51
CA CYS A 217 2.31 -0.26 11.60
C CYS A 217 2.24 -1.55 10.77
N LYS A 218 3.38 -2.07 10.29
CA LYS A 218 3.44 -3.33 9.53
C LYS A 218 2.91 -4.50 10.36
N LEU A 219 3.26 -4.61 11.63
CA LEU A 219 2.72 -5.64 12.51
C LEU A 219 1.20 -5.57 12.65
N LEU A 220 0.67 -4.35 12.80
CA LEU A 220 -0.78 -4.14 12.94
C LEU A 220 -1.54 -4.49 11.66
N VAL A 221 -1.00 -4.11 10.50
CA VAL A 221 -1.63 -4.39 9.21
C VAL A 221 -1.56 -5.88 8.85
N ARG A 222 -0.37 -6.49 9.01
CA ARG A 222 -0.18 -7.92 8.70
C ARG A 222 -0.96 -8.86 9.62
N GLY A 223 -1.29 -8.42 10.82
CA GLY A 223 -2.13 -9.16 11.76
C GLY A 223 -3.63 -8.93 11.55
N SER A 224 -4.05 -8.17 10.52
CA SER A 224 -5.46 -7.92 10.20
C SER A 224 -5.98 -8.88 9.11
N ASP A 225 -7.30 -9.04 9.02
CA ASP A 225 -7.93 -9.93 8.05
C ASP A 225 -7.70 -9.49 6.59
N ASP A 226 -7.49 -8.19 6.35
CA ASP A 226 -7.22 -7.61 5.03
C ASP A 226 -5.73 -7.57 4.66
N SER A 227 -4.88 -8.28 5.39
CA SER A 227 -3.41 -8.31 5.17
C SER A 227 -3.01 -8.83 3.78
N VAL A 228 -3.89 -9.57 3.10
CA VAL A 228 -3.70 -10.05 1.72
C VAL A 228 -3.46 -8.90 0.72
N LEU A 229 -3.98 -7.71 1.00
CA LEU A 229 -3.77 -6.52 0.17
C LEU A 229 -2.38 -5.88 0.37
N TYR A 230 -1.66 -6.33 1.38
CA TYR A 230 -0.34 -5.84 1.76
C TYR A 230 0.74 -6.83 1.34
N SER A 231 0.93 -7.00 0.05
CA SER A 231 2.09 -7.75 -0.45
C SER A 231 3.33 -6.86 -0.35
N ASP A 232 4.24 -7.22 0.54
CA ASP A 232 5.57 -6.63 0.62
C ASP A 232 6.39 -7.04 -0.60
N ASP A 233 6.33 -6.25 -1.62
CA ASP A 233 7.30 -6.30 -2.72
C ASP A 233 8.40 -5.24 -2.51
N GLU A 234 8.42 -4.62 -1.34
CA GLU A 234 9.54 -3.80 -0.92
C GLU A 234 10.62 -4.73 -0.36
N GLY A 235 11.77 -4.72 -1.00
CA GLY A 235 12.99 -5.37 -0.55
C GLY A 235 13.50 -4.83 0.79
N ASP A 236 12.64 -4.75 1.77
CA ASP A 236 12.96 -4.55 3.17
C ASP A 236 13.26 -5.95 3.72
N GLY A 237 14.55 -6.32 3.63
CA GLY A 237 15.06 -7.66 3.90
C GLY A 237 14.95 -8.09 5.36
N GLU A 238 13.83 -7.95 6.01
CA GLU A 238 13.47 -8.84 7.09
C GLU A 238 13.04 -10.17 6.46
N ARG A 239 14.03 -11.00 6.10
CA ARG A 239 13.82 -12.43 5.99
C ARG A 239 13.42 -12.93 7.37
N THR A 240 12.15 -12.82 7.71
CA THR A 240 11.56 -13.82 8.60
C THR A 240 11.81 -15.14 7.92
N ILE A 241 12.49 -16.02 8.59
CA ILE A 241 12.76 -17.40 8.18
C ILE A 241 11.39 -18.05 8.03
N ASP A 242 10.83 -17.98 6.84
CA ASP A 242 9.58 -18.63 6.48
C ASP A 242 9.92 -19.73 5.50
N VAL A 243 10.31 -20.89 6.08
CA VAL A 243 10.60 -22.12 5.33
C VAL A 243 9.35 -22.61 4.56
N VAL A 244 8.18 -22.05 4.87
CA VAL A 244 6.91 -22.37 4.20
C VAL A 244 6.67 -21.46 2.97
N ALA A 245 7.28 -20.27 2.93
CA ALA A 245 7.03 -19.30 1.85
C ALA A 245 7.69 -19.70 0.51
N GLU A 246 8.76 -20.49 0.51
CA GLU A 246 9.37 -20.95 -0.75
C GLU A 246 8.52 -21.98 -1.47
N ASP A 247 7.88 -22.88 -0.74
CA ASP A 247 6.99 -23.89 -1.33
C ASP A 247 5.71 -23.24 -1.87
N VAL A 248 5.12 -22.26 -1.13
CA VAL A 248 3.95 -21.53 -1.57
C VAL A 248 4.27 -20.61 -2.77
N LYS A 249 5.44 -19.97 -2.79
CA LYS A 249 5.88 -19.18 -3.97
C LYS A 249 6.13 -20.06 -5.19
N HIS A 250 6.61 -21.29 -5.00
CA HIS A 250 6.82 -22.22 -6.09
C HIS A 250 5.47 -22.76 -6.62
N GLU A 251 4.51 -23.01 -5.74
CA GLU A 251 3.16 -23.45 -6.08
C GLU A 251 2.34 -22.34 -6.76
N ILE A 252 2.45 -21.09 -6.28
CA ILE A 252 1.86 -19.91 -6.91
C ILE A 252 2.49 -19.68 -8.30
N LYS A 253 3.81 -19.83 -8.48
CA LYS A 253 4.45 -19.72 -9.80
C LYS A 253 4.08 -20.83 -10.76
N GLN A 254 3.77 -22.03 -10.28
CA GLN A 254 3.32 -23.13 -11.11
C GLN A 254 1.83 -23.07 -11.45
N ASN A 255 1.00 -22.55 -10.53
CA ASN A 255 -0.44 -22.52 -10.66
C ASN A 255 -1.01 -21.13 -10.94
N ALA A 256 -0.18 -20.04 -10.84
CA ALA A 256 -0.59 -18.75 -11.30
C ALA A 256 -0.88 -18.82 -12.79
N ASN A 257 -2.09 -18.47 -13.15
CA ASN A 257 -2.58 -18.40 -14.52
C ASN A 257 -1.51 -17.80 -15.44
N LYS A 258 -1.07 -18.58 -16.41
CA LYS A 258 -0.17 -18.14 -17.46
C LYS A 258 -0.86 -17.23 -18.50
N GLU A 259 -2.08 -16.82 -18.23
CA GLU A 259 -2.74 -15.77 -19.00
C GLU A 259 -2.19 -14.43 -18.51
N GLU A 260 -1.28 -13.86 -19.31
CA GLU A 260 -0.99 -12.44 -19.26
C GLU A 260 -2.33 -11.71 -19.23
N ILE A 261 -2.54 -10.86 -18.22
CA ILE A 261 -3.67 -9.92 -18.23
C ILE A 261 -3.35 -8.96 -19.36
N GLY A 262 -3.72 -9.37 -20.56
CA GLY A 262 -3.64 -8.55 -21.76
C GLY A 262 -4.58 -7.36 -21.58
N PHE A 263 -4.04 -6.18 -21.37
CA PHE A 263 -4.76 -4.91 -21.47
C PHE A 263 -5.17 -4.60 -22.93
N GLY A 264 -5.34 -5.61 -23.76
CA GLY A 264 -5.53 -5.51 -25.19
C GLY A 264 -6.68 -6.34 -25.76
N ALA A 265 -7.80 -6.50 -25.03
CA ALA A 265 -9.02 -7.00 -25.67
C ALA A 265 -10.19 -6.14 -25.20
N VAL A 266 -10.33 -5.00 -25.82
CA VAL A 266 -11.51 -4.16 -25.70
C VAL A 266 -12.38 -4.38 -26.93
N VAL A 267 -13.58 -4.85 -26.65
CA VAL A 267 -14.82 -4.52 -27.34
C VAL A 267 -14.76 -4.56 -28.87
N GLU A 268 -15.05 -5.72 -29.41
CA GLU A 268 -15.78 -5.78 -30.66
C GLU A 268 -17.05 -6.62 -30.44
N ASP A 269 -18.17 -5.98 -30.83
CA ASP A 269 -19.48 -6.56 -31.09
C ASP A 269 -20.38 -6.98 -29.92
N ALA A 270 -21.04 -5.98 -29.36
CA ALA A 270 -22.43 -6.12 -28.95
C ALA A 270 -23.29 -6.26 -30.22
N LYS A 271 -23.51 -7.47 -30.71
CA LYS A 271 -24.57 -7.74 -31.66
C LYS A 271 -25.90 -7.64 -30.94
N ILE A 272 -26.66 -6.64 -31.38
CA ILE A 272 -28.10 -6.50 -31.14
C ILE A 272 -28.78 -7.80 -31.62
N ILE A 273 -29.35 -8.56 -30.71
CA ILE A 273 -30.27 -9.63 -31.05
C ILE A 273 -31.64 -8.96 -31.14
N GLU A 274 -32.10 -8.81 -32.40
CA GLU A 274 -33.45 -8.41 -32.73
C GLU A 274 -34.47 -9.46 -32.24
N ASP A 275 -35.58 -8.93 -31.75
CA ASP A 275 -36.81 -9.61 -31.41
C ASP A 275 -37.28 -10.60 -32.51
N GLU A 276 -37.53 -11.84 -32.14
CA GLU A 276 -38.49 -12.65 -32.87
C GLU A 276 -39.64 -13.11 -31.94
N LYS A 277 -40.76 -12.65 -32.40
CA LYS A 277 -42.17 -12.89 -32.13
C LYS A 277 -42.57 -14.20 -31.44
N GLN A 278 -43.45 -13.96 -30.49
CA GLN A 278 -44.69 -14.67 -30.08
C GLN A 278 -45.15 -15.84 -30.96
N GLU A 279 -45.37 -16.97 -30.34
CA GLU A 279 -46.54 -17.84 -30.66
C GLU A 279 -47.25 -18.21 -29.37
N GLU A 280 -48.53 -17.82 -29.37
CA GLU A 280 -49.58 -18.22 -28.44
C GLU A 280 -49.93 -19.70 -28.64
N VAL A 281 -50.45 -20.39 -27.61
CA VAL A 281 -51.68 -21.16 -27.54
C VAL A 281 -51.65 -22.13 -26.33
N PRO A 282 -52.77 -22.62 -25.78
CA PRO A 282 -53.73 -21.97 -24.91
C PRO A 282 -53.90 -22.69 -23.52
N ALA A 283 -54.78 -22.11 -22.76
CA ALA A 283 -55.25 -22.55 -21.45
C ALA A 283 -55.91 -23.93 -21.43
N GLU A 284 -55.76 -24.69 -20.37
CA GLU A 284 -56.81 -25.56 -19.81
C GLU A 284 -56.86 -25.43 -18.28
N VAL A 285 -58.07 -25.31 -17.86
CA VAL A 285 -58.67 -25.11 -16.54
C VAL A 285 -58.77 -26.46 -15.86
N GLU A 286 -58.61 -26.52 -14.52
CA GLU A 286 -59.43 -27.25 -13.55
C GLU A 286 -58.78 -27.15 -12.17
N THR A 287 -59.32 -26.42 -11.30
CA THR A 287 -60.28 -26.59 -10.20
C THR A 287 -59.90 -27.56 -9.07
N GLU A 288 -60.05 -26.98 -7.90
CA GLU A 288 -60.48 -27.57 -6.59
C GLU A 288 -59.35 -28.22 -5.75
N ASN A 289 -59.18 -28.01 -4.49
CA ASN A 289 -60.06 -27.67 -3.38
C ASN A 289 -59.30 -27.67 -2.05
N ALA A 290 -59.72 -26.80 -1.17
CA ALA A 290 -59.76 -26.98 0.28
C ALA A 290 -58.52 -27.08 1.17
N GLY A 291 -58.38 -26.05 1.99
CA GLY A 291 -57.69 -26.02 3.28
C GLY A 291 -58.32 -26.96 4.34
N PRO A 292 -58.21 -26.71 5.63
CA PRO A 292 -57.37 -25.81 6.42
C PRO A 292 -56.69 -26.57 7.60
N GLY A 293 -55.95 -25.90 8.38
CA GLY A 293 -55.83 -26.34 9.76
C GLY A 293 -54.43 -26.29 10.41
N PHE A 294 -54.38 -25.37 11.35
CA PHE A 294 -53.51 -25.18 12.52
C PHE A 294 -52.16 -24.48 12.32
#